data_a2218002e2d5c7b9a1112326663cb5dd
#
_entry.id   a2218002e2d5c7b9a1112326663cb5dd
#
_cell.length_a   1.000
_cell.length_b   1.000
_cell.length_c   1.000
_cell.angle_alpha   90.00
_cell.angle_beta   90.00
_cell.angle_gamma   90.00
#
_symmetry.space_group_name_H-M   'P 1'
#
loop_
_entity.id
_entity.type
_entity.pdbx_description
1 polymer ?
#
loop_
_entity_poly.entity_id
_entity_poly.type
_entity_poly.pdbx_seq_one_letter_code
_entity_poly.pdbx_strand_id
1 'polypeptide(L)'
;MKVLEGKSVFSGIAIGKISILQKVDASVKRVHVEDPEEEVKRVEAAREQAVAQLQKLYDKALQEVGESGAAIFEVHQMMLDDDDYLDSIHNIIRTESVNAEYAVATTGDNFSSMFAQMDDDYMKARAADVKDISDRLVRVLSGHGDGELEASEPVIVVAEDLAPSETVQMDKSKVLAFVTHILRFLREP
;
A
#
# COMPACT_ATOMS: atom_id res chain seq x y z
N MET A 1 -32.45 -0.04 -14.54
CA MET A 1 -31.70 0.14 -13.28
C MET A 1 -30.89 -1.12 -13.04
N LYS A 2 -29.58 -1.00 -12.78
CA LYS A 2 -28.72 -2.15 -12.45
C LYS A 2 -28.54 -2.17 -10.94
N VAL A 3 -28.85 -3.29 -10.29
CA VAL A 3 -28.71 -3.48 -8.84
C VAL A 3 -27.56 -4.47 -8.63
N LEU A 4 -26.66 -4.15 -7.71
CA LEU A 4 -25.59 -5.02 -7.23
C LEU A 4 -25.88 -5.33 -5.76
N GLU A 5 -25.81 -6.58 -5.37
CA GLU A 5 -25.92 -7.02 -3.98
C GLU A 5 -24.53 -7.16 -3.38
N GLY A 6 -24.38 -6.75 -2.13
CA GLY A 6 -23.11 -6.80 -1.40
C GLY A 6 -23.32 -6.94 0.10
N LYS A 7 -22.21 -7.11 0.84
CA LYS A 7 -22.20 -7.17 2.30
C LYS A 7 -21.98 -5.76 2.86
N SER A 8 -22.94 -5.26 3.62
CA SER A 8 -22.78 -3.98 4.33
C SER A 8 -21.91 -4.18 5.56
N VAL A 9 -20.89 -3.32 5.72
CA VAL A 9 -20.01 -3.28 6.90
C VAL A 9 -20.46 -2.17 7.86
N PHE A 10 -21.07 -1.11 7.32
CA PHE A 10 -21.56 0.01 8.08
C PHE A 10 -22.99 0.36 7.63
N SER A 11 -23.86 0.66 8.58
CA SER A 11 -25.26 0.99 8.29
C SER A 11 -25.37 2.43 7.78
N GLY A 12 -25.98 2.63 6.60
CA GLY A 12 -26.20 3.96 6.06
C GLY A 12 -26.71 3.93 4.64
N ILE A 13 -27.07 5.10 4.14
CA ILE A 13 -27.44 5.34 2.73
C ILE A 13 -26.55 6.48 2.25
N ALA A 14 -25.82 6.26 1.18
CA ALA A 14 -25.05 7.27 0.48
C ALA A 14 -25.57 7.43 -0.95
N ILE A 15 -25.77 8.68 -1.38
CA ILE A 15 -26.20 9.04 -2.73
C ILE A 15 -25.19 10.04 -3.27
N GLY A 16 -24.54 9.71 -4.38
CA GLY A 16 -23.53 10.57 -4.98
C GLY A 16 -22.97 10.01 -6.28
N LYS A 17 -22.04 10.73 -6.87
CA LYS A 17 -21.29 10.29 -8.03
C LYS A 17 -20.32 9.18 -7.63
N ILE A 18 -20.02 8.29 -8.57
CA ILE A 18 -19.05 7.21 -8.41
C ILE A 18 -17.70 7.69 -8.91
N SER A 19 -16.66 7.53 -8.10
CA SER A 19 -15.26 7.62 -8.49
C SER A 19 -14.66 6.21 -8.43
N ILE A 20 -14.18 5.70 -9.56
CA ILE A 20 -13.54 4.39 -9.62
C ILE A 20 -12.04 4.60 -9.39
N LEU A 21 -11.55 4.13 -8.26
CA LEU A 21 -10.14 4.10 -7.96
C LEU A 21 -9.54 2.82 -8.60
N GLN A 22 -8.94 2.99 -9.75
CA GLN A 22 -8.15 1.92 -10.36
C GLN A 22 -6.74 2.02 -9.81
N LYS A 23 -6.25 0.93 -9.21
CA LYS A 23 -4.80 0.81 -9.02
C LYS A 23 -4.21 0.84 -10.42
N VAL A 24 -3.49 1.91 -10.73
CA VAL A 24 -2.64 1.90 -11.91
C VAL A 24 -1.61 0.81 -11.61
N ASP A 25 -1.78 -0.34 -12.28
CA ASP A 25 -0.69 -1.28 -12.41
C ASP A 25 0.43 -0.52 -13.13
N ALA A 26 1.23 0.19 -12.37
CA ALA A 26 2.50 0.66 -12.85
C ALA A 26 3.31 -0.62 -13.10
N SER A 27 3.13 -1.21 -14.28
CA SER A 27 3.91 -2.37 -14.68
C SER A 27 5.38 -1.95 -14.59
N VAL A 28 5.99 -2.34 -13.47
CA VAL A 28 7.38 -2.00 -13.19
C VAL A 28 8.21 -2.68 -14.25
N LYS A 29 8.85 -1.88 -15.09
CA LYS A 29 9.69 -2.41 -16.16
C LYS A 29 11.03 -2.81 -15.59
N ARG A 30 11.50 -4.00 -15.97
CA ARG A 30 12.87 -4.42 -15.73
C ARG A 30 13.80 -3.63 -16.65
N VAL A 31 14.68 -2.84 -16.05
CA VAL A 31 15.66 -2.04 -16.76
C VAL A 31 17.05 -2.45 -16.30
N HIS A 32 17.97 -2.70 -17.22
CA HIS A 32 19.37 -2.95 -16.90
C HIS A 32 20.05 -1.64 -16.50
N VAL A 33 20.86 -1.67 -15.44
CA VAL A 33 21.60 -0.53 -14.92
C VAL A 33 23.11 -0.79 -14.95
N GLU A 34 23.90 0.25 -15.18
CA GLU A 34 25.36 0.14 -15.23
C GLU A 34 25.99 0.24 -13.82
N ASP A 35 25.35 0.96 -12.90
CA ASP A 35 25.80 1.15 -11.51
C ASP A 35 24.75 0.64 -10.52
N PRO A 36 24.82 -0.64 -10.11
CA PRO A 36 23.90 -1.20 -9.12
C PRO A 36 23.97 -0.51 -7.75
N GLU A 37 25.13 0.01 -7.35
CA GLU A 37 25.26 0.68 -6.04
C GLU A 37 24.54 2.03 -5.99
N GLU A 38 24.35 2.70 -7.11
CA GLU A 38 23.51 3.89 -7.17
C GLU A 38 22.04 3.53 -6.99
N GLU A 39 21.59 2.42 -7.55
CA GLU A 39 20.23 1.92 -7.33
C GLU A 39 19.98 1.50 -5.87
N VAL A 40 20.97 0.88 -5.22
CA VAL A 40 20.91 0.59 -3.78
C VAL A 40 20.72 1.87 -2.95
N LYS A 41 21.47 2.91 -3.25
CA LYS A 41 21.31 4.24 -2.58
C LYS A 41 19.93 4.84 -2.84
N ARG A 42 19.38 4.66 -4.05
CA ARG A 42 18.02 5.11 -4.37
C ARG A 42 16.98 4.38 -3.50
N VAL A 43 17.15 3.07 -3.29
CA VAL A 43 16.27 2.29 -2.39
C VAL A 43 16.33 2.85 -0.96
N GLU A 44 17.54 3.07 -0.42
CA GLU A 44 17.69 3.59 0.94
C GLU A 44 17.05 4.97 1.11
N ALA A 45 17.27 5.87 0.18
CA ALA A 45 16.64 7.20 0.21
C ALA A 45 15.11 7.13 0.10
N ALA A 46 14.59 6.22 -0.75
CA ALA A 46 13.16 6.00 -0.90
C ALA A 46 12.55 5.36 0.36
N ARG A 47 13.27 4.43 1.02
CA ARG A 47 12.87 3.84 2.29
C ARG A 47 12.70 4.90 3.37
N GLU A 48 13.68 5.78 3.54
CA GLU A 48 13.58 6.88 4.51
C GLU A 48 12.35 7.76 4.26
N GLN A 49 12.07 8.07 3.00
CA GLN A 49 10.87 8.84 2.63
C GLN A 49 9.58 8.07 2.91
N ALA A 50 9.54 6.77 2.58
CA ALA A 50 8.37 5.93 2.82
C ALA A 50 8.07 5.78 4.32
N VAL A 51 9.10 5.61 5.17
CA VAL A 51 8.98 5.58 6.63
C VAL A 51 8.43 6.92 7.15
N ALA A 52 8.95 8.05 6.64
CA ALA A 52 8.44 9.37 7.02
C ALA A 52 6.97 9.60 6.59
N GLN A 53 6.55 9.06 5.46
CA GLN A 53 5.15 9.07 5.03
C GLN A 53 4.28 8.22 5.96
N LEU A 54 4.72 7.00 6.30
CA LEU A 54 4.00 6.11 7.21
C LEU A 54 3.86 6.72 8.61
N GLN A 55 4.88 7.45 9.09
CA GLN A 55 4.77 8.17 10.35
C GLN A 55 3.66 9.24 10.32
N LYS A 56 3.53 9.98 9.23
CA LYS A 56 2.42 10.95 9.07
C LYS A 56 1.05 10.26 9.05
N LEU A 57 0.96 9.09 8.43
CA LEU A 57 -0.26 8.29 8.43
C LEU A 57 -0.60 7.75 9.82
N TYR A 58 0.41 7.30 10.57
CA TYR A 58 0.26 6.91 11.96
C TYR A 58 -0.33 8.06 12.80
N ASP A 59 0.30 9.24 12.72
CA ASP A 59 -0.14 10.42 13.49
C ASP A 59 -1.59 10.82 13.13
N LYS A 60 -1.95 10.77 11.84
CA LYS A 60 -3.31 11.03 11.37
C LYS A 60 -4.29 9.96 11.87
N ALA A 61 -3.96 8.69 11.72
CA ALA A 61 -4.81 7.58 12.15
C ALA A 61 -5.01 7.60 13.68
N LEU A 62 -3.96 7.91 14.44
CA LEU A 62 -4.03 8.03 15.90
C LEU A 62 -5.09 9.06 16.33
N GLN A 63 -5.16 10.20 15.63
CA GLN A 63 -6.16 11.25 15.91
C GLN A 63 -7.57 10.87 15.46
N GLU A 64 -7.71 10.12 14.37
CA GLU A 64 -9.01 9.86 13.74
C GLU A 64 -9.69 8.58 14.23
N VAL A 65 -8.91 7.52 14.50
CA VAL A 65 -9.42 6.17 14.81
C VAL A 65 -8.74 5.54 16.05
N GLY A 66 -7.77 6.23 16.67
CA GLY A 66 -7.09 5.79 17.88
C GLY A 66 -5.96 4.80 17.66
N GLU A 67 -5.34 4.33 18.76
CA GLU A 67 -4.12 3.49 18.73
C GLU A 67 -4.30 2.20 17.93
N SER A 68 -5.44 1.52 18.08
CA SER A 68 -5.71 0.25 17.38
C SER A 68 -5.68 0.43 15.86
N GLY A 69 -6.25 1.53 15.34
CA GLY A 69 -6.22 1.81 13.90
C GLY A 69 -4.89 2.34 13.39
N ALA A 70 -4.08 2.96 14.27
CA ALA A 70 -2.76 3.49 13.92
C ALA A 70 -1.68 2.40 13.91
N ALA A 71 -1.80 1.36 14.73
CA ALA A 71 -0.78 0.32 14.94
C ALA A 71 -0.32 -0.36 13.62
N ILE A 72 -1.17 -0.43 12.60
CA ILE A 72 -0.79 -1.02 11.31
C ILE A 72 0.38 -0.25 10.65
N PHE A 73 0.45 1.07 10.85
CA PHE A 73 1.51 1.88 10.25
C PHE A 73 2.85 1.71 10.97
N GLU A 74 2.86 1.37 12.27
CA GLU A 74 4.08 0.96 12.97
C GLU A 74 4.60 -0.37 12.41
N VAL A 75 3.71 -1.33 12.20
CA VAL A 75 4.07 -2.62 11.58
C VAL A 75 4.65 -2.41 10.19
N HIS A 76 4.04 -1.54 9.38
CA HIS A 76 4.56 -1.22 8.04
C HIS A 76 5.95 -0.58 8.09
N GLN A 77 6.21 0.32 9.06
CA GLN A 77 7.55 0.89 9.27
C GLN A 77 8.56 -0.20 9.64
N MET A 78 8.21 -1.09 10.58
CA MET A 78 9.08 -2.21 10.96
C MET A 78 9.39 -3.14 9.79
N MET A 79 8.40 -3.40 8.92
CA MET A 79 8.60 -4.25 7.73
C MET A 79 9.50 -3.59 6.67
N LEU A 80 9.46 -2.25 6.54
CA LEU A 80 10.36 -1.49 5.66
C LEU A 80 11.80 -1.43 6.21
N ASP A 81 11.98 -1.59 7.52
CA ASP A 81 13.29 -1.62 8.18
C ASP A 81 13.80 -3.05 8.43
N ASP A 82 13.09 -4.06 7.90
CA ASP A 82 13.47 -5.47 8.03
C ASP A 82 14.69 -5.79 7.16
N ASP A 83 15.75 -6.33 7.80
CA ASP A 83 17.02 -6.63 7.14
C ASP A 83 16.85 -7.67 6.03
N ASP A 84 16.05 -8.72 6.21
CA ASP A 84 15.84 -9.77 5.20
C ASP A 84 15.14 -9.21 3.97
N TYR A 85 14.18 -8.31 4.17
CA TYR A 85 13.48 -7.64 3.07
C TYR A 85 14.42 -6.72 2.28
N LEU A 86 15.21 -5.88 2.96
CA LEU A 86 16.17 -4.97 2.32
C LEU A 86 17.31 -5.72 1.64
N ASP A 87 17.89 -6.72 2.29
CA ASP A 87 18.94 -7.56 1.72
C ASP A 87 18.48 -8.29 0.46
N SER A 88 17.23 -8.75 0.42
CA SER A 88 16.64 -9.35 -0.79
C SER A 88 16.59 -8.34 -1.95
N ILE A 89 16.16 -7.10 -1.71
CA ILE A 89 16.14 -6.04 -2.72
C ILE A 89 17.55 -5.75 -3.23
N HIS A 90 18.50 -5.51 -2.30
CA HIS A 90 19.89 -5.21 -2.64
C HIS A 90 20.56 -6.34 -3.41
N ASN A 91 20.27 -7.60 -3.04
CA ASN A 91 20.81 -8.76 -3.75
C ASN A 91 20.30 -8.85 -5.19
N ILE A 92 19.00 -8.62 -5.42
CA ILE A 92 18.43 -8.59 -6.79
C ILE A 92 19.11 -7.50 -7.62
N ILE A 93 19.24 -6.28 -7.07
CA ILE A 93 19.89 -5.17 -7.76
C ILE A 93 21.31 -5.53 -8.16
N ARG A 94 22.12 -6.05 -7.21
CA ARG A 94 23.54 -6.35 -7.44
C ARG A 94 23.77 -7.54 -8.36
N THR A 95 22.97 -8.60 -8.22
CA THR A 95 23.17 -9.83 -8.98
C THR A 95 22.60 -9.76 -10.40
N GLU A 96 21.50 -9.02 -10.58
CA GLU A 96 20.83 -8.95 -11.87
C GLU A 96 21.09 -7.62 -12.60
N SER A 97 21.78 -6.66 -11.97
CA SER A 97 22.02 -5.30 -12.50
C SER A 97 20.73 -4.65 -13.01
N VAL A 98 19.72 -4.58 -12.15
CA VAL A 98 18.39 -4.05 -12.47
C VAL A 98 18.05 -2.81 -11.63
N ASN A 99 17.08 -2.05 -12.11
CA ASN A 99 16.58 -0.86 -11.43
C ASN A 99 15.88 -1.17 -10.10
N ALA A 100 15.93 -0.21 -9.20
CA ALA A 100 15.37 -0.29 -7.85
C ALA A 100 13.88 -0.67 -7.84
N GLU A 101 13.07 -0.07 -8.71
CA GLU A 101 11.63 -0.32 -8.78
C GLU A 101 11.33 -1.79 -9.08
N TYR A 102 12.09 -2.40 -10.02
CA TYR A 102 11.92 -3.81 -10.35
C TYR A 102 12.33 -4.73 -9.19
N ALA A 103 13.45 -4.44 -8.55
CA ALA A 103 13.92 -5.23 -7.41
C ALA A 103 12.93 -5.19 -6.25
N VAL A 104 12.40 -4.01 -5.92
CA VAL A 104 11.37 -3.83 -4.86
C VAL A 104 10.09 -4.59 -5.21
N ALA A 105 9.57 -4.43 -6.43
CA ALA A 105 8.34 -5.11 -6.84
C ALA A 105 8.50 -6.63 -6.80
N THR A 106 9.63 -7.16 -7.29
CA THR A 106 9.95 -8.60 -7.29
C THR A 106 10.08 -9.14 -5.86
N THR A 107 10.77 -8.42 -4.97
CA THR A 107 10.88 -8.80 -3.56
C THR A 107 9.52 -8.79 -2.88
N GLY A 108 8.71 -7.75 -3.11
CA GLY A 108 7.35 -7.65 -2.58
C GLY A 108 6.48 -8.83 -2.99
N ASP A 109 6.51 -9.22 -4.27
CA ASP A 109 5.75 -10.37 -4.79
C ASP A 109 6.23 -11.69 -4.17
N ASN A 110 7.55 -11.87 -4.01
CA ASN A 110 8.14 -13.07 -3.40
C ASN A 110 7.75 -13.20 -1.93
N PHE A 111 7.93 -12.15 -1.13
CA PHE A 111 7.58 -12.16 0.30
C PHE A 111 6.07 -12.28 0.50
N SER A 112 5.26 -11.56 -0.26
CA SER A 112 3.80 -11.68 -0.21
C SER A 112 3.35 -13.12 -0.51
N SER A 113 3.93 -13.75 -1.55
CA SER A 113 3.64 -15.15 -1.90
C SER A 113 4.08 -16.11 -0.80
N MET A 114 5.23 -15.88 -0.18
CA MET A 114 5.72 -16.68 0.93
C MET A 114 4.77 -16.60 2.14
N PHE A 115 4.38 -15.41 2.56
CA PHE A 115 3.44 -15.22 3.66
C PHE A 115 2.07 -15.83 3.36
N ALA A 116 1.57 -15.70 2.13
CA ALA A 116 0.28 -16.27 1.72
C ALA A 116 0.24 -17.81 1.78
N GLN A 117 1.40 -18.48 1.70
CA GLN A 117 1.53 -19.93 1.75
C GLN A 117 1.77 -20.49 3.16
N MET A 118 1.97 -19.64 4.17
CA MET A 118 2.12 -20.07 5.56
C MET A 118 0.80 -20.67 6.10
N ASP A 119 0.90 -21.61 7.03
CA ASP A 119 -0.30 -22.22 7.64
C ASP A 119 -0.98 -21.32 8.69
N ASP A 120 -0.28 -20.30 9.18
CA ASP A 120 -0.75 -19.35 10.17
C ASP A 120 -1.58 -18.22 9.51
N ASP A 121 -2.84 -18.08 9.93
CA ASP A 121 -3.76 -17.08 9.37
C ASP A 121 -3.33 -15.62 9.64
N TYR A 122 -2.62 -15.38 10.75
CA TYR A 122 -2.06 -14.06 11.06
C TYR A 122 -0.96 -13.71 10.06
N MET A 123 -0.06 -14.66 9.77
CA MET A 123 1.00 -14.46 8.79
C MET A 123 0.44 -14.32 7.37
N LYS A 124 -0.58 -15.12 7.00
CA LYS A 124 -1.28 -14.92 5.71
C LYS A 124 -1.82 -13.52 5.52
N ALA A 125 -2.36 -12.93 6.59
CA ALA A 125 -2.86 -11.56 6.52
C ALA A 125 -1.75 -10.54 6.21
N ARG A 126 -0.50 -10.81 6.62
CA ARG A 126 0.67 -9.97 6.35
C ARG A 126 1.10 -9.94 4.88
N ALA A 127 0.70 -10.93 4.07
CA ALA A 127 0.95 -10.92 2.62
C ALA A 127 0.48 -9.62 1.95
N ALA A 128 -0.65 -9.11 2.40
CA ALA A 128 -1.22 -7.88 1.89
C ALA A 128 -0.47 -6.63 2.37
N ASP A 129 0.05 -6.66 3.61
CA ASP A 129 0.83 -5.56 4.16
C ASP A 129 2.17 -5.43 3.42
N VAL A 130 2.84 -6.57 3.14
CA VAL A 130 4.06 -6.59 2.30
C VAL A 130 3.80 -5.95 0.93
N LYS A 131 2.65 -6.24 0.32
CA LYS A 131 2.30 -5.65 -0.96
C LYS A 131 2.11 -4.13 -0.85
N ASP A 132 1.42 -3.65 0.20
CA ASP A 132 1.19 -2.22 0.42
C ASP A 132 2.50 -1.45 0.62
N ILE A 133 3.44 -1.96 1.44
CA ILE A 133 4.75 -1.30 1.65
C ILE A 133 5.61 -1.31 0.39
N SER A 134 5.59 -2.41 -0.38
CA SER A 134 6.35 -2.51 -1.63
C SER A 134 5.80 -1.56 -2.70
N ASP A 135 4.47 -1.49 -2.87
CA ASP A 135 3.82 -0.56 -3.77
C ASP A 135 4.10 0.90 -3.38
N ARG A 136 4.16 1.20 -2.08
CA ARG A 136 4.56 2.52 -1.56
C ARG A 136 5.99 2.85 -1.94
N LEU A 137 6.92 1.92 -1.72
CA LEU A 137 8.34 2.12 -2.03
C LEU A 137 8.56 2.34 -3.54
N VAL A 138 7.87 1.57 -4.39
CA VAL A 138 7.88 1.76 -5.85
C VAL A 138 7.34 3.14 -6.23
N ARG A 139 6.25 3.62 -5.61
CA ARG A 139 5.71 4.97 -5.87
C ARG A 139 6.73 6.05 -5.52
N VAL A 140 7.39 5.95 -4.37
CA VAL A 140 8.43 6.90 -3.95
C VAL A 140 9.60 6.89 -4.94
N LEU A 141 10.10 5.72 -5.33
CA LEU A 141 11.18 5.56 -6.32
C LEU A 141 10.83 6.18 -7.67
N SER A 142 9.57 6.03 -8.09
CA SER A 142 9.08 6.56 -9.36
C SER A 142 8.73 8.05 -9.32
N GLY A 143 8.91 8.72 -8.18
CA GLY A 143 8.58 10.14 -8.02
C GLY A 143 7.08 10.44 -8.08
N HIS A 144 6.23 9.41 -7.95
CA HIS A 144 4.79 9.60 -7.86
C HIS A 144 4.42 9.94 -6.42
N GLY A 145 3.72 11.06 -6.24
CA GLY A 145 3.17 11.45 -4.93
C GLY A 145 2.16 10.42 -4.41
N ASP A 146 1.84 10.53 -3.13
CA ASP A 146 0.73 9.80 -2.54
C ASP A 146 -0.53 10.17 -3.34
N GLY A 147 -1.15 9.17 -4.00
CA GLY A 147 -2.30 9.38 -4.87
C GLY A 147 -3.47 9.97 -4.08
N GLU A 148 -3.58 11.29 -4.10
CA GLU A 148 -4.75 11.97 -3.55
C GLU A 148 -5.96 11.73 -4.44
N LEU A 149 -7.11 11.49 -3.81
CA LEU A 149 -8.39 11.45 -4.52
C LEU A 149 -8.69 12.86 -5.06
N GLU A 150 -8.43 13.10 -6.34
CA GLU A 150 -8.78 14.35 -7.02
C GLU A 150 -10.30 14.44 -7.27
N ALA A 151 -11.07 14.59 -6.21
CA ALA A 151 -12.50 14.83 -6.33
C ALA A 151 -12.80 16.29 -5.99
N SER A 152 -13.48 16.99 -6.90
CA SER A 152 -13.95 18.37 -6.70
C SER A 152 -15.23 18.42 -5.84
N GLU A 153 -15.95 17.32 -5.70
CA GLU A 153 -17.18 17.15 -4.94
C GLU A 153 -17.16 15.80 -4.21
N PRO A 154 -17.99 15.61 -3.15
CA PRO A 154 -18.04 14.33 -2.45
C PRO A 154 -18.52 13.19 -3.33
N VAL A 155 -17.81 12.05 -3.30
CA VAL A 155 -18.02 10.89 -4.18
C VAL A 155 -18.17 9.59 -3.38
N ILE A 156 -18.75 8.58 -4.03
CA ILE A 156 -18.69 7.19 -3.60
C ILE A 156 -17.48 6.55 -4.27
N VAL A 157 -16.51 6.15 -3.48
CA VAL A 157 -15.29 5.50 -3.99
C VAL A 157 -15.57 4.02 -4.25
N VAL A 158 -15.31 3.57 -5.47
CA VAL A 158 -15.38 2.15 -5.86
C VAL A 158 -13.98 1.68 -6.21
N ALA A 159 -13.51 0.64 -5.56
CA ALA A 159 -12.19 0.06 -5.77
C ALA A 159 -12.26 -1.46 -5.75
N GLU A 160 -11.28 -2.14 -6.35
CA GLU A 160 -11.14 -3.58 -6.20
C GLU A 160 -10.78 -3.93 -4.75
N ASP A 161 -9.80 -3.23 -4.21
CA ASP A 161 -9.33 -3.33 -2.83
C ASP A 161 -8.75 -1.98 -2.39
N LEU A 162 -8.84 -1.67 -1.10
CA LEU A 162 -8.28 -0.48 -0.48
C LEU A 162 -7.35 -0.87 0.66
N ALA A 163 -6.09 -0.47 0.55
CA ALA A 163 -5.15 -0.60 1.64
C ALA A 163 -5.47 0.37 2.79
N PRO A 164 -5.09 0.07 4.04
CA PRO A 164 -5.26 0.97 5.17
C PRO A 164 -4.64 2.35 4.91
N SER A 165 -3.48 2.38 4.28
CA SER A 165 -2.78 3.61 3.92
C SER A 165 -3.58 4.48 2.95
N GLU A 166 -4.27 3.87 1.98
CA GLU A 166 -5.10 4.58 0.99
C GLU A 166 -6.34 5.19 1.67
N THR A 167 -6.99 4.46 2.56
CA THR A 167 -8.19 4.95 3.25
C THR A 167 -7.91 6.10 4.22
N VAL A 168 -6.80 6.06 4.94
CA VAL A 168 -6.40 7.12 5.88
C VAL A 168 -5.94 8.39 5.13
N GLN A 169 -5.34 8.24 3.94
CA GLN A 169 -4.93 9.39 3.13
C GLN A 169 -6.11 10.21 2.61
N MET A 170 -7.24 9.55 2.31
CA MET A 170 -8.39 10.22 1.72
C MET A 170 -8.97 11.30 2.63
N ASP A 171 -9.40 12.39 2.00
CA ASP A 171 -10.14 13.44 2.68
C ASP A 171 -11.59 12.95 2.94
N LYS A 172 -11.92 12.71 4.20
CA LYS A 172 -13.25 12.24 4.62
C LYS A 172 -14.38 13.17 4.22
N SER A 173 -14.11 14.45 4.01
CA SER A 173 -15.12 15.41 3.52
C SER A 173 -15.49 15.18 2.06
N LYS A 174 -14.63 14.48 1.31
CA LYS A 174 -14.79 14.16 -0.11
C LYS A 174 -15.22 12.71 -0.37
N VAL A 175 -15.40 11.89 0.68
CA VAL A 175 -15.81 10.51 0.54
C VAL A 175 -17.14 10.27 1.26
N LEU A 176 -18.16 9.91 0.49
CA LEU A 176 -19.50 9.60 1.01
C LEU A 176 -19.60 8.14 1.47
N ALA A 177 -18.96 7.23 0.75
CA ALA A 177 -18.94 5.79 1.04
C ALA A 177 -17.81 5.10 0.26
N PHE A 178 -17.46 3.91 0.74
CA PHE A 178 -16.57 2.98 0.03
C PHE A 178 -17.34 1.75 -0.44
N VAL A 179 -17.03 1.27 -1.64
CA VAL A 179 -17.48 -0.01 -2.17
C VAL A 179 -16.26 -0.76 -2.70
N THR A 180 -15.94 -1.90 -2.10
CA THR A 180 -14.78 -2.71 -2.51
C THR A 180 -15.24 -4.12 -2.90
N HIS A 181 -14.51 -4.75 -3.80
CA HIS A 181 -14.74 -6.15 -4.17
C HIS A 181 -14.18 -7.09 -3.08
N ILE A 182 -13.05 -6.71 -2.47
CA ILE A 182 -12.43 -7.44 -1.36
C ILE A 182 -12.69 -6.66 -0.07
N LEU A 183 -13.24 -7.35 0.94
CA LEU A 183 -13.43 -6.82 2.28
C LEU A 183 -12.18 -7.13 3.10
N ARG A 184 -11.33 -6.14 3.31
CA ARG A 184 -10.33 -6.18 4.38
C ARG A 184 -10.97 -5.62 5.64
N PHE A 185 -11.24 -6.50 6.58
CA PHE A 185 -11.63 -6.05 7.90
C PHE A 185 -10.40 -5.48 8.60
N LEU A 186 -10.48 -4.23 9.04
CA LEU A 186 -9.82 -3.84 10.26
C LEU A 186 -10.49 -4.72 11.35
N ARG A 187 -9.88 -5.85 11.67
CA ARG A 187 -10.36 -6.65 12.80
C ARG A 187 -10.15 -5.78 14.04
N GLU A 188 -11.27 -5.39 14.64
CA GLU A 188 -11.22 -5.08 16.06
C GLU A 188 -10.66 -6.31 16.80
N PRO A 189 -9.77 -6.05 17.80
CA PRO A 189 -9.15 -7.12 18.59
C PRO A 189 -10.20 -7.97 19.33
#